data_d67cb037033af8cc87aa4dc778a0f37a
#
_entry.id   d67cb037033af8cc87aa4dc778a0f37a
#
_cell.length_a   1.000
_cell.length_b   1.000
_cell.length_c   1.000
_cell.angle_alpha   90.00
_cell.angle_beta   90.00
_cell.angle_gamma   90.00
#
_symmetry.space_group_name_H-M   'P 1'
#
loop_
_entity.id
_entity.type
_entity.pdbx_description
1 polymer ?
#
loop_
_entity_poly.entity_id
_entity_poly.type
_entity_poly.pdbx_seq_one_letter_code
_entity_poly.pdbx_strand_id
1 'polypeptide(L)'
;MSNVTIMGLTVEAGQRKRGEIHVAYMADGQPLVVPFWVINGMKPGTKLLLSAMTHGDAVIGAEAIYRTMETIDETKMKGTVVAFPCMNPAGFEGGERNCTIDRNNMNRQFPGFKGGWLCDRVCAAISPVFAECDACIDWHGGSTNNSIHYVNYPSPYDEECARKNREMAFAFGTEFLYTGKTAGPAHQYVGTVQDEFVKDGKACILAEIGGNECVPYDQIEVSVRGVHNVMKLYGMEEGEPEMPEKQVLLKKRVLARPGQGGLFIPHYGPDLICSILPKDTLLYEVRNIVTGEIIETYHTPYEGNAFIKMRGSRVSKCEPGDYGFLIGDMSTAETIYNH
;
A
#
# COMPACT_ATOMS: atom_id res chain seq x y z
N MET A 1 15.67 30.30 -2.66
CA MET A 1 15.17 29.18 -3.45
C MET A 1 16.30 28.17 -3.53
N SER A 2 16.09 26.96 -3.12
CA SER A 2 17.15 25.94 -3.09
C SER A 2 16.80 24.82 -4.06
N ASN A 3 17.77 24.45 -4.88
CA ASN A 3 17.68 23.24 -5.68
C ASN A 3 17.70 22.02 -4.73
N VAL A 4 17.03 20.95 -5.12
CA VAL A 4 17.12 19.65 -4.47
C VAL A 4 17.78 18.66 -5.42
N THR A 5 18.60 17.77 -4.86
CA THR A 5 19.17 16.65 -5.63
C THR A 5 18.70 15.36 -4.99
N ILE A 6 18.00 14.52 -5.75
CA ILE A 6 17.49 13.20 -5.34
C ILE A 6 18.01 12.17 -6.33
N MET A 7 18.66 11.13 -5.85
CA MET A 7 19.22 10.07 -6.70
C MET A 7 20.05 10.61 -7.87
N GLY A 8 20.78 11.71 -7.67
CA GLY A 8 21.59 12.39 -8.69
C GLY A 8 20.81 13.32 -9.65
N LEU A 9 19.49 13.38 -9.57
CA LEU A 9 18.65 14.29 -10.34
C LEU A 9 18.49 15.63 -9.61
N THR A 10 19.02 16.73 -10.19
CA THR A 10 18.85 18.07 -9.63
C THR A 10 17.62 18.76 -10.20
N VAL A 11 16.75 19.25 -9.32
CA VAL A 11 15.49 19.94 -9.63
C VAL A 11 15.49 21.31 -8.98
N GLU A 12 15.23 22.35 -9.76
CA GLU A 12 15.14 23.73 -9.27
C GLU A 12 13.86 23.94 -8.45
N ALA A 13 13.88 24.96 -7.59
CA ALA A 13 12.70 25.34 -6.82
C ALA A 13 11.52 25.70 -7.73
N GLY A 14 10.33 25.23 -7.41
CA GLY A 14 9.11 25.44 -8.20
C GLY A 14 9.06 24.63 -9.50
N GLN A 15 9.81 23.55 -9.60
CA GLN A 15 9.85 22.71 -10.79
C GLN A 15 9.69 21.23 -10.48
N ARG A 16 9.35 20.46 -11.53
CA ARG A 16 9.32 19.00 -11.49
C ARG A 16 10.15 18.41 -12.63
N LYS A 17 10.80 17.30 -12.35
CA LYS A 17 11.57 16.54 -13.35
C LYS A 17 11.37 15.04 -13.18
N ARG A 18 11.45 14.33 -14.29
CA ARG A 18 11.50 12.87 -14.34
C ARG A 18 12.95 12.40 -14.36
N GLY A 19 13.24 11.36 -13.57
CA GLY A 19 14.50 10.63 -13.60
C GLY A 19 14.27 9.15 -13.88
N GLU A 20 15.38 8.45 -14.09
CA GLU A 20 15.40 7.00 -14.28
C GLU A 20 16.60 6.40 -13.53
N ILE A 21 16.35 5.29 -12.83
CA ILE A 21 17.41 4.50 -12.20
C ILE A 21 17.67 3.31 -13.11
N HIS A 22 18.84 3.24 -13.72
CA HIS A 22 19.26 2.08 -14.49
C HIS A 22 19.71 0.98 -13.53
N VAL A 23 19.09 -0.19 -13.61
CA VAL A 23 19.37 -1.36 -12.75
C VAL A 23 20.28 -2.37 -13.44
N ALA A 24 19.93 -2.76 -14.67
CA ALA A 24 20.63 -3.79 -15.44
C ALA A 24 20.22 -3.73 -16.91
N TYR A 25 20.93 -4.46 -17.76
CA TYR A 25 20.42 -4.85 -19.07
C TYR A 25 19.75 -6.23 -18.96
N MET A 26 18.61 -6.37 -19.60
CA MET A 26 17.89 -7.63 -19.71
C MET A 26 18.50 -8.55 -20.79
N ALA A 27 18.08 -9.80 -20.84
CA ALA A 27 18.62 -10.79 -21.79
C ALA A 27 18.43 -10.40 -23.27
N ASP A 28 17.41 -9.59 -23.56
CA ASP A 28 17.15 -9.02 -24.90
C ASP A 28 17.96 -7.76 -25.22
N GLY A 29 18.81 -7.33 -24.27
CA GLY A 29 19.63 -6.13 -24.40
C GLY A 29 18.93 -4.82 -24.03
N GLN A 30 17.65 -4.85 -23.65
CA GLN A 30 16.95 -3.65 -23.21
C GLN A 30 17.35 -3.27 -21.78
N PRO A 31 17.43 -1.97 -21.44
CA PRO A 31 17.68 -1.54 -20.07
C PRO A 31 16.46 -1.77 -19.19
N LEU A 32 16.66 -2.40 -18.03
CA LEU A 32 15.70 -2.32 -16.93
C LEU A 32 15.92 -1.04 -16.16
N VAL A 33 14.91 -0.16 -16.19
CA VAL A 33 14.93 1.14 -15.50
C VAL A 33 13.76 1.23 -14.53
N VAL A 34 13.98 1.94 -13.42
CA VAL A 34 12.91 2.33 -12.50
C VAL A 34 12.68 3.83 -12.67
N PRO A 35 11.51 4.24 -13.19
CA PRO A 35 11.19 5.65 -13.37
C PRO A 35 10.81 6.29 -12.02
N PHE A 36 11.22 7.54 -11.82
CA PHE A 36 10.80 8.34 -10.67
C PHE A 36 10.61 9.81 -11.06
N TRP A 37 9.89 10.52 -10.20
CA TRP A 37 9.65 11.94 -10.34
C TRP A 37 10.12 12.67 -9.09
N VAL A 38 10.59 13.89 -9.28
CA VAL A 38 10.88 14.82 -8.18
C VAL A 38 10.15 16.12 -8.45
N ILE A 39 9.32 16.55 -7.51
CA ILE A 39 8.61 17.82 -7.51
C ILE A 39 9.19 18.64 -6.37
N ASN A 40 9.89 19.72 -6.69
CA ASN A 40 10.56 20.57 -5.71
C ASN A 40 9.78 21.87 -5.53
N GLY A 41 9.24 22.07 -4.33
CA GLY A 41 8.50 23.28 -3.98
C GLY A 41 9.36 24.54 -3.89
N MET A 42 8.71 25.70 -3.81
CA MET A 42 9.39 26.99 -3.74
C MET A 42 10.16 27.24 -2.45
N LYS A 43 9.83 26.52 -1.37
CA LYS A 43 10.46 26.68 -0.04
C LYS A 43 10.90 25.32 0.50
N PRO A 44 11.97 25.28 1.31
CA PRO A 44 12.34 24.07 2.03
C PRO A 44 11.20 23.54 2.91
N GLY A 45 11.14 22.24 3.08
CA GLY A 45 10.14 21.54 3.93
C GLY A 45 10.37 20.04 3.87
N THR A 46 9.37 19.29 4.28
CA THR A 46 9.37 17.81 4.31
C THR A 46 9.61 17.23 2.91
N LYS A 47 10.38 16.15 2.88
CA LYS A 47 10.54 15.32 1.68
C LYS A 47 9.65 14.08 1.82
N LEU A 48 8.56 14.05 1.08
CA LEU A 48 7.57 12.99 1.09
C LEU A 48 7.80 12.02 -0.07
N LEU A 49 8.01 10.74 0.25
CA LEU A 49 8.05 9.68 -0.74
C LEU A 49 6.63 9.15 -1.00
N LEU A 50 6.30 9.03 -2.27
CA LEU A 50 5.11 8.33 -2.77
C LEU A 50 5.60 7.10 -3.55
N SER A 51 5.32 5.89 -3.05
CA SER A 51 5.74 4.66 -3.72
C SER A 51 4.56 3.76 -4.04
N ALA A 52 4.60 3.12 -5.21
CA ALA A 52 3.57 2.18 -5.62
C ALA A 52 4.18 1.02 -6.42
N MET A 53 3.37 -0.02 -6.60
CA MET A 53 3.72 -1.18 -7.41
C MET A 53 5.00 -1.90 -6.97
N THR A 54 5.24 -1.98 -5.66
CA THR A 54 6.16 -2.98 -5.07
C THR A 54 5.68 -4.40 -5.45
N HIS A 55 4.36 -4.57 -5.58
CA HIS A 55 3.73 -5.70 -6.25
C HIS A 55 3.25 -5.24 -7.63
N GLY A 56 3.72 -5.90 -8.70
CA GLY A 56 3.52 -5.41 -10.06
C GLY A 56 2.06 -5.43 -10.54
N ASP A 57 1.19 -6.19 -9.89
CA ASP A 57 -0.24 -6.26 -10.15
C ASP A 57 -1.09 -5.24 -9.36
N ALA A 58 -0.47 -4.46 -8.46
CA ALA A 58 -1.15 -3.48 -7.61
C ALA A 58 -1.12 -2.07 -8.24
N VAL A 59 -1.77 -1.91 -9.39
CA VAL A 59 -1.62 -0.73 -10.29
C VAL A 59 -2.27 0.56 -9.81
N ILE A 60 -3.23 0.49 -8.88
CA ILE A 60 -4.02 1.65 -8.44
C ILE A 60 -3.17 2.76 -7.84
N GLY A 61 -2.15 2.38 -7.06
CA GLY A 61 -1.23 3.36 -6.47
C GLY A 61 -0.49 4.19 -7.52
N ALA A 62 -0.16 3.59 -8.67
CA ALA A 62 0.48 4.32 -9.75
C ALA A 62 -0.45 5.41 -10.31
N GLU A 63 -1.72 5.09 -10.57
CA GLU A 63 -2.71 6.07 -11.02
C GLU A 63 -2.95 7.15 -9.96
N ALA A 64 -3.07 6.77 -8.69
CA ALA A 64 -3.21 7.74 -7.59
C ALA A 64 -2.02 8.70 -7.52
N ILE A 65 -0.79 8.22 -7.71
CA ILE A 65 0.41 9.06 -7.78
C ILE A 65 0.34 10.02 -8.97
N TYR A 66 0.01 9.55 -10.17
CA TYR A 66 -0.08 10.41 -11.35
C TYR A 66 -1.15 11.47 -11.18
N ARG A 67 -2.36 11.11 -10.71
CA ARG A 67 -3.44 12.09 -10.44
C ARG A 67 -3.03 13.10 -9.37
N THR A 68 -2.36 12.67 -8.32
CA THR A 68 -1.81 13.59 -7.30
C THR A 68 -0.81 14.57 -7.93
N MET A 69 0.11 14.07 -8.76
CA MET A 69 1.08 14.95 -9.41
C MET A 69 0.42 15.99 -10.35
N GLU A 70 -0.72 15.66 -10.97
CA GLU A 70 -1.48 16.60 -11.81
C GLU A 70 -2.10 17.74 -10.98
N THR A 71 -2.37 17.53 -9.70
CA THR A 71 -3.02 18.51 -8.81
C THR A 71 -2.06 19.32 -7.95
N ILE A 72 -0.80 18.89 -7.80
CA ILE A 72 0.22 19.65 -7.07
C ILE A 72 0.62 20.92 -7.83
N ASP A 73 0.59 22.05 -7.12
CA ASP A 73 1.16 23.33 -7.58
C ASP A 73 2.52 23.53 -6.91
N GLU A 74 3.59 23.14 -7.58
CA GLU A 74 4.96 23.25 -7.09
C GLU A 74 5.40 24.69 -6.82
N THR A 75 4.72 25.69 -7.40
CA THR A 75 5.01 27.09 -7.15
C THR A 75 4.49 27.59 -5.80
N LYS A 76 3.55 26.87 -5.20
CA LYS A 76 3.00 27.17 -3.86
C LYS A 76 3.48 26.17 -2.79
N MET A 77 3.86 24.97 -3.21
CA MET A 77 4.27 23.90 -2.30
C MET A 77 5.56 24.25 -1.54
N LYS A 78 5.66 23.75 -0.30
CA LYS A 78 6.89 23.69 0.51
C LYS A 78 7.38 22.23 0.53
N GLY A 79 8.73 22.06 0.59
CA GLY A 79 9.32 20.71 0.62
C GLY A 79 9.40 20.06 -0.76
N THR A 80 9.51 18.75 -0.78
CA THR A 80 9.74 17.97 -1.99
C THR A 80 8.87 16.72 -2.01
N VAL A 81 8.24 16.42 -3.13
CA VAL A 81 7.62 15.13 -3.37
C VAL A 81 8.53 14.30 -4.27
N VAL A 82 8.86 13.10 -3.83
CA VAL A 82 9.57 12.08 -4.62
C VAL A 82 8.57 10.97 -4.92
N ALA A 83 8.37 10.62 -6.18
CA ALA A 83 7.34 9.67 -6.58
C ALA A 83 7.91 8.52 -7.41
N PHE A 84 7.63 7.29 -6.99
CA PHE A 84 7.91 6.04 -7.71
C PHE A 84 6.59 5.35 -8.07
N PRO A 85 5.98 5.66 -9.21
CA PRO A 85 4.73 5.03 -9.62
C PRO A 85 4.85 3.52 -9.84
N CYS A 86 6.03 3.05 -10.23
CA CYS A 86 6.29 1.63 -10.47
C CYS A 86 7.66 1.23 -9.93
N MET A 87 7.68 0.62 -8.74
CA MET A 87 8.91 0.11 -8.14
C MET A 87 9.34 -1.25 -8.70
N ASN A 88 8.41 -2.04 -9.24
CA ASN A 88 8.65 -3.39 -9.79
C ASN A 88 8.27 -3.48 -11.27
N PRO A 89 9.09 -2.91 -12.18
CA PRO A 89 8.78 -2.92 -13.61
C PRO A 89 8.62 -4.33 -14.20
N ALA A 90 9.43 -5.30 -13.75
CA ALA A 90 9.34 -6.67 -14.24
C ALA A 90 8.04 -7.36 -13.80
N GLY A 91 7.56 -7.09 -12.58
CA GLY A 91 6.26 -7.57 -12.11
C GLY A 91 5.11 -6.93 -12.87
N PHE A 92 5.20 -5.61 -13.14
CA PHE A 92 4.20 -4.88 -13.91
C PHE A 92 4.07 -5.41 -15.34
N GLU A 93 5.18 -5.57 -16.04
CA GLU A 93 5.21 -6.09 -17.42
C GLU A 93 4.54 -7.46 -17.51
N GLY A 94 4.76 -8.32 -16.52
CA GLY A 94 4.12 -9.64 -16.48
C GLY A 94 2.72 -9.68 -15.88
N GLY A 95 2.21 -8.57 -15.36
CA GLY A 95 0.93 -8.53 -14.64
C GLY A 95 0.93 -9.41 -13.38
N GLU A 96 2.09 -9.59 -12.76
CA GLU A 96 2.28 -10.49 -11.62
C GLU A 96 2.63 -9.72 -10.35
N ARG A 97 2.27 -10.29 -9.20
CA ARG A 97 2.58 -9.76 -7.89
C ARG A 97 4.10 -9.64 -7.65
N ASN A 98 4.83 -10.68 -7.97
CA ASN A 98 6.27 -10.82 -7.75
C ASN A 98 7.06 -10.41 -8.99
N CYS A 99 8.37 -10.26 -8.85
CA CYS A 99 9.26 -10.15 -10.00
C CYS A 99 9.10 -11.38 -10.91
N THR A 100 8.81 -11.18 -12.19
CA THR A 100 8.56 -12.30 -13.13
C THR A 100 9.80 -13.10 -13.46
N ILE A 101 10.98 -12.52 -13.29
CA ILE A 101 12.27 -13.14 -13.67
C ILE A 101 12.76 -14.11 -12.59
N ASP A 102 12.81 -13.68 -11.34
CA ASP A 102 13.36 -14.48 -10.24
C ASP A 102 12.30 -14.96 -9.24
N ARG A 103 11.03 -14.59 -9.46
CA ARG A 103 9.87 -14.94 -8.63
C ARG A 103 9.90 -14.42 -7.20
N ASN A 104 10.85 -13.57 -6.85
CA ASN A 104 10.96 -12.99 -5.53
C ASN A 104 9.88 -11.94 -5.27
N ASN A 105 9.40 -11.91 -4.01
CA ASN A 105 8.53 -10.86 -3.52
C ASN A 105 9.37 -9.64 -3.15
N MET A 106 9.29 -8.57 -3.93
CA MET A 106 10.05 -7.35 -3.74
C MET A 106 9.89 -6.76 -2.32
N ASN A 107 8.68 -6.84 -1.76
CA ASN A 107 8.40 -6.35 -0.41
C ASN A 107 8.89 -7.32 0.71
N ARG A 108 9.95 -8.06 0.45
CA ARG A 108 10.75 -8.90 1.37
C ARG A 108 12.24 -8.79 1.08
N GLN A 109 12.62 -7.92 0.14
CA GLN A 109 14.00 -7.85 -0.33
C GLN A 109 14.71 -6.55 0.07
N PHE A 110 13.98 -5.53 0.56
CA PHE A 110 14.61 -4.27 0.98
C PHE A 110 15.54 -4.44 2.18
N PRO A 111 16.69 -3.75 2.20
CA PRO A 111 17.17 -2.73 1.27
C PRO A 111 17.78 -3.28 -0.02
N GLY A 112 17.79 -4.59 -0.23
CA GLY A 112 18.34 -5.22 -1.40
C GLY A 112 19.84 -5.47 -1.34
N PHE A 113 20.35 -6.16 -2.35
CA PHE A 113 21.76 -6.50 -2.50
C PHE A 113 22.22 -6.40 -3.96
N LYS A 114 23.21 -5.56 -4.24
CA LYS A 114 23.71 -5.32 -5.61
C LYS A 114 24.25 -6.57 -6.32
N GLY A 115 24.71 -7.57 -5.59
CA GLY A 115 25.20 -8.85 -6.10
C GLY A 115 24.13 -9.95 -6.13
N GLY A 116 22.88 -9.65 -5.74
CA GLY A 116 21.79 -10.61 -5.63
C GLY A 116 21.06 -10.85 -6.95
N TRP A 117 19.87 -11.46 -6.82
CA TRP A 117 18.93 -11.66 -7.91
C TRP A 117 18.40 -10.32 -8.44
N LEU A 118 17.65 -10.35 -9.53
CA LEU A 118 17.16 -9.12 -10.16
C LEU A 118 16.34 -8.27 -9.19
N CYS A 119 15.44 -8.89 -8.45
CA CYS A 119 14.63 -8.21 -7.43
C CYS A 119 15.47 -7.54 -6.35
N ASP A 120 16.51 -8.22 -5.83
CA ASP A 120 17.46 -7.63 -4.88
C ASP A 120 18.18 -6.41 -5.46
N ARG A 121 18.58 -6.48 -6.75
CA ARG A 121 19.27 -5.39 -7.43
C ARG A 121 18.37 -4.18 -7.61
N VAL A 122 17.08 -4.39 -7.94
CA VAL A 122 16.09 -3.31 -8.02
C VAL A 122 15.93 -2.65 -6.66
N CYS A 123 15.73 -3.43 -5.60
CA CYS A 123 15.64 -2.92 -4.23
C CYS A 123 16.90 -2.11 -3.85
N ALA A 124 18.10 -2.66 -4.10
CA ALA A 124 19.37 -2.00 -3.79
C ALA A 124 19.59 -0.70 -4.60
N ALA A 125 18.99 -0.59 -5.78
CA ALA A 125 19.05 0.63 -6.60
C ALA A 125 18.10 1.72 -6.10
N ILE A 126 16.93 1.34 -5.56
CA ILE A 126 15.91 2.27 -5.06
C ILE A 126 16.19 2.70 -3.61
N SER A 127 16.61 1.78 -2.74
CA SER A 127 16.71 2.01 -1.28
C SER A 127 17.46 3.26 -0.85
N PRO A 128 18.48 3.77 -1.56
CA PRO A 128 19.12 5.02 -1.17
C PRO A 128 18.18 6.21 -1.04
N VAL A 129 17.05 6.24 -1.77
CA VAL A 129 16.06 7.32 -1.68
C VAL A 129 15.39 7.38 -0.30
N PHE A 130 15.26 6.24 0.41
CA PHE A 130 14.62 6.19 1.71
C PHE A 130 15.36 7.01 2.77
N ALA A 131 16.69 7.05 2.68
CA ALA A 131 17.50 7.90 3.55
C ALA A 131 17.30 9.39 3.24
N GLU A 132 16.98 9.74 1.98
CA GLU A 132 16.80 11.12 1.54
C GLU A 132 15.39 11.69 1.84
N CYS A 133 14.41 10.84 2.19
CA CYS A 133 13.03 11.23 2.47
C CYS A 133 12.72 11.18 3.96
N ASP A 134 11.77 12.02 4.41
CA ASP A 134 11.37 12.17 5.82
C ASP A 134 10.17 11.30 6.18
N ALA A 135 9.30 11.02 5.21
CA ALA A 135 8.10 10.19 5.36
C ALA A 135 7.75 9.49 4.06
N CYS A 136 6.91 8.44 4.13
CA CYS A 136 6.50 7.66 2.98
C CYS A 136 5.02 7.29 3.03
N ILE A 137 4.34 7.39 1.89
CA ILE A 137 3.08 6.70 1.61
C ILE A 137 3.41 5.60 0.60
N ASP A 138 3.25 4.33 1.03
CA ASP A 138 3.49 3.16 0.19
C ASP A 138 2.14 2.53 -0.20
N TRP A 139 1.82 2.57 -1.51
CA TRP A 139 0.56 1.99 -1.99
C TRP A 139 0.71 0.50 -2.23
N HIS A 140 -0.16 -0.21 -1.50
CA HIS A 140 -0.48 -1.60 -1.78
C HIS A 140 -1.96 -1.69 -2.15
N GLY A 141 -2.27 -2.33 -3.24
CA GLY A 141 -3.65 -2.58 -3.64
C GLY A 141 -4.02 -4.05 -3.51
N GLY A 142 -5.28 -4.36 -3.72
CA GLY A 142 -5.67 -5.73 -4.02
C GLY A 142 -4.97 -6.18 -5.32
N SER A 143 -4.50 -7.43 -5.34
CA SER A 143 -4.01 -8.07 -6.56
C SER A 143 -5.17 -8.39 -7.52
N THR A 144 -4.90 -9.04 -8.63
CA THR A 144 -5.84 -9.37 -9.73
C THR A 144 -7.21 -9.91 -9.28
N ASN A 145 -7.31 -10.49 -8.09
CA ASN A 145 -8.53 -11.11 -7.58
C ASN A 145 -8.92 -10.63 -6.18
N ASN A 146 -8.49 -9.46 -5.76
CA ASN A 146 -8.80 -8.95 -4.42
C ASN A 146 -9.14 -7.47 -4.47
N SER A 147 -10.14 -7.05 -3.71
CA SER A 147 -10.43 -5.66 -3.38
C SER A 147 -10.07 -5.37 -1.93
N ILE A 148 -9.50 -4.20 -1.66
CA ILE A 148 -8.99 -3.83 -0.34
C ILE A 148 -9.18 -2.33 -0.12
N HIS A 149 -9.54 -1.93 1.12
CA HIS A 149 -9.69 -0.51 1.46
C HIS A 149 -9.46 -0.25 2.94
N TYR A 150 -8.24 0.09 3.30
CA TYR A 150 -7.87 0.62 4.63
C TYR A 150 -6.45 1.18 4.58
N VAL A 151 -6.06 1.94 5.59
CA VAL A 151 -4.67 2.32 5.82
C VAL A 151 -4.09 1.48 6.96
N ASN A 152 -2.95 0.88 6.70
CA ASN A 152 -2.15 0.17 7.71
C ASN A 152 -0.97 1.04 8.12
N TYR A 153 -0.73 1.13 9.42
CA TYR A 153 0.44 1.80 9.94
C TYR A 153 1.16 0.97 11.01
N PRO A 154 2.49 0.99 11.05
CA PRO A 154 3.25 0.28 12.06
C PRO A 154 3.15 0.96 13.41
N SER A 155 3.21 0.17 14.46
CA SER A 155 3.36 0.65 15.84
C SER A 155 4.69 0.11 16.39
N PRO A 156 5.83 0.73 16.03
CA PRO A 156 7.15 0.33 16.53
C PRO A 156 7.31 0.61 18.02
N TYR A 157 8.39 0.09 18.61
CA TYR A 157 8.71 0.35 20.03
C TYR A 157 9.11 1.81 20.31
N ASP A 158 9.66 2.50 19.32
CA ASP A 158 9.93 3.92 19.41
C ASP A 158 8.61 4.69 19.41
N GLU A 159 8.31 5.32 20.56
CA GLU A 159 7.02 6.01 20.76
C GLU A 159 6.84 7.21 19.84
N GLU A 160 7.91 7.93 19.53
CA GLU A 160 7.85 9.09 18.64
C GLU A 160 7.61 8.66 17.19
N CYS A 161 8.26 7.59 16.74
CA CYS A 161 8.00 7.00 15.44
C CYS A 161 6.56 6.45 15.35
N ALA A 162 6.08 5.78 16.41
CA ALA A 162 4.71 5.30 16.49
C ALA A 162 3.67 6.43 16.40
N ARG A 163 3.93 7.55 17.10
CA ARG A 163 3.10 8.76 17.06
C ARG A 163 3.03 9.35 15.65
N LYS A 164 4.18 9.53 14.97
CA LYS A 164 4.25 10.04 13.59
C LYS A 164 3.48 9.15 12.61
N ASN A 165 3.65 7.84 12.72
CA ASN A 165 2.91 6.89 11.88
C ASN A 165 1.40 6.98 12.10
N ARG A 166 0.96 7.07 13.37
CA ARG A 166 -0.45 7.24 13.72
C ARG A 166 -1.01 8.55 13.15
N GLU A 167 -0.36 9.67 13.40
CA GLU A 167 -0.81 10.99 12.90
C GLU A 167 -0.94 11.00 11.38
N MET A 168 0.06 10.49 10.67
CA MET A 168 0.04 10.41 9.21
C MET A 168 -1.07 9.50 8.70
N ALA A 169 -1.30 8.34 9.33
CA ALA A 169 -2.35 7.40 8.92
C ALA A 169 -3.75 8.00 9.12
N PHE A 170 -3.97 8.67 10.25
CA PHE A 170 -5.24 9.35 10.50
C PHE A 170 -5.45 10.51 9.53
N ALA A 171 -4.45 11.36 9.32
CA ALA A 171 -4.53 12.48 8.38
C ALA A 171 -4.81 12.03 6.95
N PHE A 172 -4.35 10.86 6.52
CA PHE A 172 -4.65 10.31 5.19
C PHE A 172 -6.17 10.25 4.93
N GLY A 173 -6.99 10.00 5.96
CA GLY A 173 -8.43 10.20 5.91
C GLY A 173 -9.24 9.06 5.28
N THR A 174 -8.80 7.80 5.41
CA THR A 174 -9.66 6.64 5.14
C THR A 174 -10.60 6.37 6.32
N GLU A 175 -11.76 5.75 6.04
CA GLU A 175 -12.70 5.36 7.10
C GLU A 175 -12.11 4.28 8.02
N PHE A 176 -11.43 3.28 7.46
CA PHE A 176 -10.82 2.19 8.22
C PHE A 176 -9.31 2.34 8.29
N LEU A 177 -8.79 2.17 9.51
CA LEU A 177 -7.37 2.07 9.80
C LEU A 177 -7.10 0.76 10.52
N TYR A 178 -5.91 0.23 10.34
CA TYR A 178 -5.42 -0.90 11.13
C TYR A 178 -4.02 -0.60 11.66
N THR A 179 -3.80 -0.92 12.94
CA THR A 179 -2.47 -0.96 13.50
C THR A 179 -2.18 -2.34 14.06
N GLY A 180 -1.06 -2.91 13.66
CA GLY A 180 -0.53 -4.13 14.22
C GLY A 180 0.73 -3.83 15.01
N LYS A 181 0.96 -4.55 16.12
CA LYS A 181 2.26 -4.53 16.77
C LYS A 181 3.28 -5.09 15.79
N THR A 182 4.26 -4.28 15.42
CA THR A 182 5.41 -4.72 14.61
C THR A 182 6.42 -5.53 15.42
N ALA A 183 6.06 -5.89 16.64
CA ALA A 183 6.92 -6.54 17.59
C ALA A 183 6.52 -7.99 17.86
N GLY A 184 7.37 -8.88 17.40
CA GLY A 184 7.36 -10.30 17.73
C GLY A 184 7.97 -11.14 16.62
N PRO A 185 8.83 -12.10 16.93
CA PRO A 185 9.59 -12.85 15.92
C PRO A 185 8.74 -13.75 15.02
N ALA A 186 7.48 -13.98 15.33
CA ALA A 186 6.64 -14.95 14.62
C ALA A 186 5.83 -14.39 13.44
N HIS A 187 5.66 -13.05 13.30
CA HIS A 187 4.76 -12.47 12.29
C HIS A 187 5.29 -11.16 11.68
N GLN A 188 6.53 -10.82 11.88
CA GLN A 188 7.12 -9.62 11.34
C GLN A 188 7.54 -9.87 9.89
N TYR A 189 6.94 -9.14 8.98
CA TYR A 189 7.42 -9.06 7.61
C TYR A 189 8.67 -8.20 7.61
N VAL A 190 9.82 -8.80 7.34
CA VAL A 190 11.12 -8.13 7.23
C VAL A 190 11.40 -7.82 5.78
N GLY A 191 12.14 -6.74 5.52
CA GLY A 191 12.55 -6.35 4.17
C GLY A 191 11.45 -5.64 3.38
N THR A 192 10.62 -4.87 4.06
CA THR A 192 9.59 -4.03 3.46
C THR A 192 10.05 -2.58 3.36
N VAL A 193 9.42 -1.78 2.48
CA VAL A 193 9.61 -0.32 2.45
C VAL A 193 9.34 0.27 3.82
N GLN A 194 8.28 -0.17 4.48
CA GLN A 194 7.87 0.31 5.80
C GLN A 194 8.95 0.05 6.87
N ASP A 195 9.58 -1.13 6.86
CA ASP A 195 10.68 -1.45 7.80
C ASP A 195 11.86 -0.51 7.63
N GLU A 196 12.19 -0.15 6.38
CA GLU A 196 13.31 0.73 6.10
C GLU A 196 13.09 2.14 6.69
N PHE A 197 11.87 2.67 6.61
CA PHE A 197 11.54 3.96 7.21
C PHE A 197 11.49 3.90 8.75
N VAL A 198 10.84 2.88 9.30
CA VAL A 198 10.68 2.74 10.75
C VAL A 198 12.01 2.52 11.46
N LYS A 199 12.97 1.82 10.87
CA LYS A 199 14.34 1.69 11.40
C LYS A 199 15.00 3.04 11.65
N ASP A 200 14.72 4.02 10.82
CA ASP A 200 15.26 5.37 10.89
C ASP A 200 14.38 6.33 11.70
N GLY A 201 13.37 5.83 12.41
CA GLY A 201 12.42 6.65 13.20
C GLY A 201 11.51 7.54 12.34
N LYS A 202 11.35 7.19 11.05
CA LYS A 202 10.54 7.92 10.08
C LYS A 202 9.16 7.31 9.92
N ALA A 203 8.17 8.12 9.54
CA ALA A 203 6.82 7.65 9.28
C ALA A 203 6.71 6.98 7.91
N CYS A 204 6.04 5.82 7.87
CA CYS A 204 5.63 5.16 6.64
C CYS A 204 4.29 4.45 6.84
N ILE A 205 3.29 4.84 6.06
CA ILE A 205 1.97 4.19 6.06
C ILE A 205 1.78 3.37 4.80
N LEU A 206 1.04 2.26 4.90
CA LEU A 206 0.59 1.50 3.75
C LEU A 206 -0.84 1.90 3.41
N ALA A 207 -1.04 2.48 2.24
CA ALA A 207 -2.35 2.71 1.66
C ALA A 207 -2.78 1.44 0.92
N GLU A 208 -3.51 0.60 1.61
CA GLU A 208 -4.09 -0.65 1.08
C GLU A 208 -5.43 -0.33 0.43
N ILE A 209 -5.40 0.17 -0.80
CA ILE A 209 -6.57 0.71 -1.51
C ILE A 209 -6.60 0.17 -2.93
N GLY A 210 -7.79 -0.32 -3.34
CA GLY A 210 -8.06 -0.74 -4.69
C GLY A 210 -8.06 -2.25 -4.91
N GLY A 211 -8.26 -2.65 -6.14
CA GLY A 211 -8.25 -4.05 -6.60
C GLY A 211 -8.56 -4.10 -8.09
N ASN A 212 -8.16 -5.17 -8.76
CA ASN A 212 -8.17 -5.19 -10.23
C ASN A 212 -9.55 -5.39 -10.87
N GLU A 213 -10.54 -5.89 -10.14
CA GLU A 213 -11.81 -6.23 -10.79
C GLU A 213 -12.83 -5.10 -10.84
N CYS A 214 -12.79 -4.18 -9.89
CA CYS A 214 -13.62 -2.97 -9.86
C CYS A 214 -12.98 -2.00 -8.87
N VAL A 215 -12.19 -1.06 -9.35
CA VAL A 215 -11.85 0.10 -8.53
C VAL A 215 -12.81 1.19 -8.91
N PRO A 216 -13.76 1.53 -8.03
CA PRO A 216 -14.49 2.75 -8.18
C PRO A 216 -13.51 3.93 -8.27
N TYR A 217 -13.76 4.86 -9.14
CA TYR A 217 -12.95 6.10 -9.28
C TYR A 217 -12.81 6.84 -7.94
N ASP A 218 -13.81 6.69 -7.05
CA ASP A 218 -13.80 7.23 -5.69
C ASP A 218 -12.60 6.76 -4.85
N GLN A 219 -12.07 5.52 -5.06
CA GLN A 219 -10.89 5.04 -4.34
C GLN A 219 -9.60 5.73 -4.79
N ILE A 220 -9.50 6.11 -6.07
CA ILE A 220 -8.41 6.94 -6.56
C ILE A 220 -8.53 8.34 -5.95
N GLU A 221 -9.72 8.92 -5.94
CA GLU A 221 -9.97 10.23 -5.35
C GLU A 221 -9.67 10.25 -3.84
N VAL A 222 -10.05 9.20 -3.10
CA VAL A 222 -9.66 9.03 -1.69
C VAL A 222 -8.14 9.00 -1.54
N SER A 223 -7.44 8.33 -2.44
CA SER A 223 -5.97 8.28 -2.42
C SER A 223 -5.34 9.64 -2.70
N VAL A 224 -5.83 10.37 -3.70
CA VAL A 224 -5.36 11.72 -4.04
C VAL A 224 -5.60 12.68 -2.86
N ARG A 225 -6.82 12.72 -2.33
CA ARG A 225 -7.14 13.51 -1.14
C ARG A 225 -6.26 13.15 0.06
N GLY A 226 -5.99 11.85 0.25
CA GLY A 226 -5.12 11.35 1.31
C GLY A 226 -3.69 11.89 1.23
N VAL A 227 -3.13 12.00 0.01
CA VAL A 227 -1.80 12.63 -0.17
C VAL A 227 -1.84 14.11 0.19
N HIS A 228 -2.81 14.87 -0.34
CA HIS A 228 -2.95 16.29 -0.02
C HIS A 228 -3.16 16.52 1.49
N ASN A 229 -3.91 15.65 2.16
CA ASN A 229 -4.07 15.69 3.60
C ASN A 229 -2.75 15.48 4.34
N VAL A 230 -1.94 14.52 3.92
CA VAL A 230 -0.59 14.30 4.48
C VAL A 230 0.33 15.47 4.16
N MET A 231 0.24 16.06 2.97
CA MET A 231 0.99 17.27 2.62
C MET A 231 0.59 18.45 3.51
N LYS A 232 -0.70 18.64 3.79
CA LYS A 232 -1.20 19.66 4.74
C LYS A 232 -0.70 19.38 6.16
N LEU A 233 -0.75 18.13 6.65
CA LEU A 233 -0.22 17.72 7.95
C LEU A 233 1.25 18.13 8.12
N TYR A 234 2.05 17.96 7.09
CA TYR A 234 3.48 18.32 7.12
C TYR A 234 3.76 19.78 6.72
N GLY A 235 2.72 20.58 6.53
CA GLY A 235 2.86 22.00 6.15
C GLY A 235 3.46 22.21 4.77
N MET A 236 3.39 21.19 3.91
CA MET A 236 3.82 21.27 2.50
C MET A 236 2.80 22.04 1.66
N GLU A 237 1.53 21.95 2.00
CA GLU A 237 0.42 22.74 1.46
C GLU A 237 -0.29 23.53 2.56
N GLU A 238 -1.01 24.56 2.18
CA GLU A 238 -1.83 25.36 3.10
C GLU A 238 -3.19 24.70 3.33
N GLY A 239 -3.78 24.92 4.51
CA GLY A 239 -5.08 24.39 4.91
C GLY A 239 -5.00 23.20 5.85
N GLU A 240 -6.16 22.70 6.26
CA GLU A 240 -6.31 21.55 7.15
C GLU A 240 -6.67 20.29 6.37
N PRO A 241 -6.31 19.08 6.86
CA PRO A 241 -6.74 17.83 6.27
C PRO A 241 -8.26 17.71 6.18
N GLU A 242 -8.75 17.21 5.05
CA GLU A 242 -10.18 16.93 4.81
C GLU A 242 -10.52 15.54 5.36
N MET A 243 -11.09 15.50 6.56
CA MET A 243 -11.34 14.27 7.29
C MET A 243 -12.74 13.71 7.03
N PRO A 244 -12.93 12.38 7.00
CA PRO A 244 -14.25 11.78 7.06
C PRO A 244 -14.91 12.07 8.41
N GLU A 245 -16.24 12.05 8.49
CA GLU A 245 -17.00 12.30 9.73
C GLU A 245 -16.52 11.39 10.89
N LYS A 246 -16.19 10.15 10.55
CA LYS A 246 -15.67 9.16 11.51
C LYS A 246 -14.57 8.31 10.91
N GLN A 247 -13.67 7.85 11.78
CA GLN A 247 -12.66 6.84 11.44
C GLN A 247 -12.73 5.69 12.43
N VAL A 248 -12.47 4.49 11.96
CA VAL A 248 -12.50 3.25 12.77
C VAL A 248 -11.10 2.66 12.79
N LEU A 249 -10.48 2.67 13.96
CA LEU A 249 -9.20 2.01 14.19
C LEU A 249 -9.42 0.57 14.63
N LEU A 250 -9.14 -0.36 13.75
CA LEU A 250 -9.15 -1.78 14.02
C LEU A 250 -7.88 -2.20 14.76
N LYS A 251 -8.04 -2.86 15.91
CA LYS A 251 -6.92 -3.38 16.74
C LYS A 251 -6.70 -4.88 16.56
N LYS A 252 -7.71 -5.56 16.04
CA LYS A 252 -7.68 -7.00 15.79
C LYS A 252 -8.34 -7.31 14.46
N ARG A 253 -7.76 -8.24 13.75
CA ARG A 253 -8.28 -8.75 12.49
C ARG A 253 -7.94 -10.21 12.30
N VAL A 254 -8.70 -10.90 11.46
CA VAL A 254 -8.38 -12.25 10.97
C VAL A 254 -8.29 -12.24 9.46
N LEU A 255 -7.33 -12.97 8.93
CA LEU A 255 -7.27 -13.31 7.52
C LEU A 255 -7.85 -14.71 7.34
N ALA A 256 -9.10 -14.78 6.87
CA ALA A 256 -9.76 -16.03 6.52
C ALA A 256 -9.07 -16.62 5.27
N ARG A 257 -8.48 -17.79 5.43
CA ARG A 257 -7.81 -18.53 4.36
C ARG A 257 -8.49 -19.86 4.17
N PRO A 258 -8.80 -20.28 2.92
CA PRO A 258 -9.24 -21.64 2.67
C PRO A 258 -8.22 -22.65 3.21
N GLY A 259 -8.68 -23.61 3.98
CA GLY A 259 -7.88 -24.75 4.44
C GLY A 259 -7.81 -25.86 3.41
N GLN A 260 -8.74 -25.85 2.46
CA GLN A 260 -8.86 -26.82 1.36
C GLN A 260 -8.74 -26.16 0.01
N GLY A 261 -8.21 -26.88 -0.98
CA GLY A 261 -8.18 -26.47 -2.38
C GLY A 261 -9.43 -26.92 -3.14
N GLY A 262 -9.85 -26.14 -4.14
CA GLY A 262 -11.01 -26.44 -4.97
C GLY A 262 -11.58 -25.22 -5.66
N LEU A 263 -12.90 -25.22 -5.84
CA LEU A 263 -13.65 -24.06 -6.32
C LEU A 263 -14.04 -23.19 -5.13
N PHE A 264 -13.47 -22.01 -5.05
CA PHE A 264 -13.84 -20.98 -4.10
C PHE A 264 -15.11 -20.27 -4.57
N ILE A 265 -16.15 -20.30 -3.76
CA ILE A 265 -17.48 -19.77 -4.06
C ILE A 265 -17.76 -18.66 -3.05
N PRO A 266 -17.49 -17.39 -3.38
CA PRO A 266 -17.79 -16.25 -2.50
C PRO A 266 -19.30 -15.95 -2.52
N HIS A 267 -19.86 -15.61 -1.37
CA HIS A 267 -21.27 -15.20 -1.23
C HIS A 267 -21.43 -13.67 -1.31
N TYR A 268 -20.32 -12.92 -1.36
CA TYR A 268 -20.32 -11.46 -1.39
C TYR A 268 -19.30 -10.94 -2.39
N GLY A 269 -19.52 -9.72 -2.87
CA GLY A 269 -18.68 -9.01 -3.83
C GLY A 269 -18.00 -7.75 -3.26
N PRO A 270 -17.19 -7.05 -4.08
CA PRO A 270 -16.43 -5.86 -3.70
C PRO A 270 -17.27 -4.69 -3.19
N ASP A 271 -18.54 -4.63 -3.52
CA ASP A 271 -19.54 -3.66 -3.03
C ASP A 271 -19.73 -3.69 -1.50
N LEU A 272 -19.30 -4.79 -0.84
CA LEU A 272 -19.31 -4.90 0.62
C LEU A 272 -18.02 -4.42 1.30
N ILE A 273 -17.01 -3.97 0.57
CA ILE A 273 -15.83 -3.36 1.18
C ILE A 273 -16.27 -2.21 2.08
N CYS A 274 -15.70 -2.12 3.26
CA CYS A 274 -16.06 -1.18 4.34
C CYS A 274 -17.44 -1.42 4.98
N SER A 275 -18.15 -2.48 4.63
CA SER A 275 -19.39 -2.85 5.34
C SER A 275 -19.11 -3.66 6.62
N ILE A 276 -20.11 -3.71 7.49
CA ILE A 276 -20.05 -4.47 8.75
C ILE A 276 -21.14 -5.53 8.73
N LEU A 277 -20.75 -6.80 8.84
CA LEU A 277 -21.70 -7.93 8.92
C LEU A 277 -21.76 -8.52 10.32
N PRO A 278 -22.92 -9.13 10.70
CA PRO A 278 -23.05 -9.82 11.97
C PRO A 278 -22.24 -11.12 12.00
N LYS A 279 -22.11 -11.70 13.18
CA LYS A 279 -21.51 -13.01 13.40
C LYS A 279 -22.26 -14.12 12.66
N ASP A 280 -21.56 -15.20 12.37
CA ASP A 280 -22.08 -16.41 11.73
C ASP A 280 -22.65 -16.18 10.31
N THR A 281 -22.32 -15.07 9.66
CA THR A 281 -22.64 -14.82 8.25
C THR A 281 -21.74 -15.68 7.36
N LEU A 282 -22.32 -16.51 6.48
CA LEU A 282 -21.58 -17.33 5.52
C LEU A 282 -20.88 -16.46 4.50
N LEU A 283 -19.55 -16.57 4.39
CA LEU A 283 -18.73 -15.74 3.49
C LEU A 283 -18.31 -16.46 2.22
N TYR A 284 -17.88 -17.69 2.35
CA TYR A 284 -17.49 -18.51 1.20
C TYR A 284 -17.66 -20.00 1.49
N GLU A 285 -17.75 -20.74 0.40
CA GLU A 285 -17.66 -22.20 0.38
C GLU A 285 -16.49 -22.63 -0.50
N VAL A 286 -15.93 -23.81 -0.22
CA VAL A 286 -15.00 -24.50 -1.10
C VAL A 286 -15.63 -25.82 -1.56
N ARG A 287 -15.73 -25.99 -2.87
CA ARG A 287 -16.25 -27.22 -3.49
C ARG A 287 -15.11 -28.05 -4.06
N ASN A 288 -15.11 -29.34 -3.73
CA ASN A 288 -14.19 -30.30 -4.33
C ASN A 288 -14.49 -30.44 -5.82
N ILE A 289 -13.48 -30.21 -6.67
CA ILE A 289 -13.66 -30.25 -8.13
C ILE A 289 -13.91 -31.65 -8.68
N VAL A 290 -13.55 -32.69 -7.94
CA VAL A 290 -13.69 -34.09 -8.36
C VAL A 290 -15.03 -34.66 -7.94
N THR A 291 -15.42 -34.46 -6.67
CA THR A 291 -16.65 -35.06 -6.10
C THR A 291 -17.87 -34.15 -6.23
N GLY A 292 -17.67 -32.86 -6.40
CA GLY A 292 -18.73 -31.85 -6.42
C GLY A 292 -19.28 -31.48 -5.03
N GLU A 293 -18.76 -32.06 -3.96
CA GLU A 293 -19.19 -31.80 -2.59
C GLU A 293 -18.62 -30.50 -2.04
N ILE A 294 -19.37 -29.81 -1.18
CA ILE A 294 -18.83 -28.72 -0.35
C ILE A 294 -17.97 -29.34 0.75
N ILE A 295 -16.71 -28.97 0.78
CA ILE A 295 -15.71 -29.52 1.70
C ILE A 295 -15.25 -28.52 2.75
N GLU A 296 -15.58 -27.25 2.59
CA GLU A 296 -15.31 -26.19 3.57
C GLU A 296 -16.34 -25.08 3.45
N THR A 297 -16.72 -24.53 4.58
CA THR A 297 -17.50 -23.29 4.69
C THR A 297 -16.83 -22.36 5.69
N TYR A 298 -16.89 -21.04 5.46
CA TYR A 298 -16.34 -20.06 6.38
C TYR A 298 -17.39 -18.99 6.72
N HIS A 299 -17.56 -18.75 8.01
CA HIS A 299 -18.49 -17.78 8.56
C HIS A 299 -17.74 -16.66 9.30
N THR A 300 -18.35 -15.48 9.38
CA THR A 300 -17.82 -14.36 10.14
C THR A 300 -17.60 -14.71 11.61
N PRO A 301 -16.40 -14.45 12.18
CA PRO A 301 -16.06 -14.95 13.53
C PRO A 301 -16.46 -14.01 14.68
N TYR A 302 -16.69 -12.71 14.41
CA TYR A 302 -16.91 -11.70 15.45
C TYR A 302 -18.37 -11.26 15.51
N GLU A 303 -18.78 -10.60 16.61
CA GLU A 303 -20.13 -10.03 16.75
C GLU A 303 -20.40 -8.92 15.71
N GLY A 304 -19.37 -8.13 15.36
CA GLY A 304 -19.36 -7.19 14.26
C GLY A 304 -18.08 -7.35 13.44
N ASN A 305 -18.23 -7.54 12.13
CA ASN A 305 -17.17 -7.91 11.21
C ASN A 305 -17.00 -6.87 10.11
N ALA A 306 -15.95 -6.04 10.20
CA ALA A 306 -15.62 -5.07 9.17
C ALA A 306 -14.85 -5.72 8.02
N PHE A 307 -15.36 -5.62 6.80
CA PHE A 307 -14.69 -6.12 5.60
C PHE A 307 -13.72 -5.09 5.05
N ILE A 308 -12.43 -5.36 5.17
CA ILE A 308 -11.38 -4.46 4.69
C ILE A 308 -10.57 -5.05 3.53
N LYS A 309 -10.74 -6.35 3.24
CA LYS A 309 -10.24 -7.02 2.04
C LYS A 309 -11.12 -8.20 1.69
N MET A 310 -11.40 -8.35 0.42
CA MET A 310 -12.20 -9.44 -0.14
C MET A 310 -11.50 -10.05 -1.34
N ARG A 311 -11.51 -11.39 -1.42
CA ARG A 311 -11.27 -12.09 -2.68
C ARG A 311 -12.41 -11.77 -3.64
N GLY A 312 -12.11 -11.68 -4.94
CA GLY A 312 -13.08 -11.27 -5.95
C GLY A 312 -14.40 -12.04 -5.92
N SER A 313 -15.45 -11.43 -6.48
CA SER A 313 -16.84 -11.92 -6.46
C SER A 313 -17.10 -13.15 -7.35
N ARG A 314 -16.08 -13.69 -7.99
CA ARG A 314 -16.23 -14.80 -8.94
C ARG A 314 -15.89 -16.13 -8.31
N VAL A 315 -16.61 -17.18 -8.72
CA VAL A 315 -16.13 -18.54 -8.52
C VAL A 315 -14.74 -18.69 -9.16
N SER A 316 -13.79 -19.11 -8.38
CA SER A 316 -12.39 -19.18 -8.79
C SER A 316 -11.70 -20.42 -8.21
N LYS A 317 -10.59 -20.83 -8.80
CA LYS A 317 -9.71 -21.80 -8.20
C LYS A 317 -9.14 -21.24 -6.90
N CYS A 318 -9.04 -22.05 -5.84
CA CYS A 318 -8.22 -21.74 -4.66
C CYS A 318 -7.32 -22.93 -4.30
N GLU A 319 -6.18 -22.58 -3.73
CA GLU A 319 -5.28 -23.52 -3.07
C GLU A 319 -5.37 -23.35 -1.54
N PRO A 320 -5.00 -24.38 -0.75
CA PRO A 320 -4.93 -24.25 0.70
C PRO A 320 -4.01 -23.09 1.10
N GLY A 321 -4.49 -22.20 1.95
CA GLY A 321 -3.73 -21.03 2.41
C GLY A 321 -3.81 -19.78 1.52
N ASP A 322 -4.54 -19.80 0.41
CA ASP A 322 -4.79 -18.62 -0.41
C ASP A 322 -5.47 -17.49 0.40
N TYR A 323 -5.42 -16.27 -0.13
CA TYR A 323 -6.17 -15.15 0.45
C TYR A 323 -7.68 -15.36 0.21
N GLY A 324 -8.46 -15.28 1.29
CA GLY A 324 -9.92 -15.18 1.26
C GLY A 324 -10.37 -13.77 1.65
N PHE A 325 -10.76 -13.57 2.91
CA PHE A 325 -11.25 -12.30 3.43
C PHE A 325 -10.39 -11.80 4.58
N LEU A 326 -10.14 -10.49 4.64
CA LEU A 326 -9.55 -9.84 5.81
C LEU A 326 -10.67 -9.12 6.56
N ILE A 327 -10.87 -9.51 7.82
CA ILE A 327 -12.04 -9.14 8.62
C ILE A 327 -11.56 -8.48 9.91
N GLY A 328 -11.95 -7.23 10.12
CA GLY A 328 -11.70 -6.50 11.36
C GLY A 328 -12.72 -6.83 12.45
N ASP A 329 -12.24 -6.96 13.67
CA ASP A 329 -13.08 -7.17 14.86
C ASP A 329 -13.58 -5.83 15.40
N MET A 330 -14.85 -5.52 15.17
CA MET A 330 -15.47 -4.28 15.61
C MET A 330 -15.64 -4.19 17.13
N SER A 331 -15.65 -5.31 17.85
CA SER A 331 -15.77 -5.30 19.32
C SER A 331 -14.53 -4.76 20.03
N THR A 332 -13.37 -4.74 19.32
CA THR A 332 -12.10 -4.21 19.82
C THR A 332 -11.70 -2.90 19.12
N ALA A 333 -12.52 -2.42 18.20
CA ALA A 333 -12.25 -1.22 17.44
C ALA A 333 -12.45 0.06 18.28
N GLU A 334 -11.74 1.11 17.89
CA GLU A 334 -11.91 2.45 18.42
C GLU A 334 -12.52 3.34 17.32
N THR A 335 -13.67 3.95 17.61
CA THR A 335 -14.28 4.90 16.68
C THR A 335 -13.91 6.31 17.09
N ILE A 336 -13.36 7.09 16.17
CA ILE A 336 -12.97 8.47 16.34
C ILE A 336 -13.87 9.32 15.45
N TYR A 337 -14.50 10.34 16.04
CA TYR A 337 -15.31 11.32 15.32
C TYR A 337 -14.48 12.57 15.07
N ASN A 338 -14.45 13.02 13.83
CA ASN A 338 -13.75 14.22 13.39
C ASN A 338 -14.79 15.37 13.32
N HIS A 339 -14.66 16.36 14.17
CA HIS A 339 -15.58 17.52 14.29
C HIS A 339 -14.97 18.76 13.66
#